data_4539782062b5d5a36c80df709c43c3b1
#
_entry.id   4539782062b5d5a36c80df709c43c3b1
#
_cell.length_a   1.000
_cell.length_b   1.000
_cell.length_c   1.000
_cell.angle_alpha   90.00
_cell.angle_beta   90.00
_cell.angle_gamma   90.00
#
_symmetry.space_group_name_H-M   'P 1'
#
loop_
_entity.id
_entity.type
_entity.pdbx_description
1 polymer ?
#
loop_
_entity_poly.entity_id
_entity_poly.type
_entity_poly.pdbx_seq_one_letter_code
_entity_poly.pdbx_strand_id
1 'polypeptide(L)'
;SYTVSVGSDGPFTGAAVQLGYVLFFKENCLHKVYGSKPSNFQVSITACEGVQPGSAKSLCMVGSTLYYKADHGVMAYDGSVPESVSAALGGVYYQNAVAGTERGRLYLSMQDAAESWHLFVYDTETGIWCREDAAHAAAFATLNGNAYMLDADGCVWKLTPAEGEATEGPVRWMAETGMLDPYVLDAHYTNRLQIRLWLPEGSRFAVWAQYDDGDWQR
;
A
#
# COMPACT_ATOMS: atom_id res chain seq x y z
N SER A 1 -26.42 -10.21 24.94
CA SER A 1 -25.63 -9.23 24.17
C SER A 1 -24.78 -8.42 25.11
N TYR A 2 -23.55 -8.13 24.70
CA TYR A 2 -22.60 -7.31 25.45
C TYR A 2 -22.41 -6.00 24.70
N THR A 3 -22.56 -4.90 25.40
CA THR A 3 -22.34 -3.56 24.85
C THR A 3 -21.23 -2.90 25.66
N VAL A 4 -20.18 -2.42 25.00
CA VAL A 4 -19.12 -1.61 25.60
C VAL A 4 -19.20 -0.21 24.99
N SER A 5 -19.33 0.79 25.85
CA SER A 5 -19.22 2.19 25.41
C SER A 5 -17.75 2.57 25.34
N VAL A 6 -17.30 3.00 24.17
CA VAL A 6 -15.95 3.56 23.97
C VAL A 6 -16.08 5.09 23.97
N GLY A 7 -15.44 5.77 24.90
CA GLY A 7 -15.54 7.22 25.08
C GLY A 7 -14.81 8.07 24.03
N SER A 8 -14.52 7.50 22.84
CA SER A 8 -13.85 8.20 21.74
C SER A 8 -14.85 8.75 20.73
N ASP A 9 -14.56 9.91 20.16
CA ASP A 9 -15.42 10.57 19.17
C ASP A 9 -15.38 9.90 17.79
N GLY A 10 -16.40 10.15 16.98
CA GLY A 10 -16.52 9.73 15.59
C GLY A 10 -17.02 8.28 15.40
N PRO A 11 -17.40 7.93 14.16
CA PRO A 11 -17.88 6.61 13.80
C PRO A 11 -16.71 5.60 13.71
N PHE A 12 -17.05 4.31 13.77
CA PHE A 12 -16.10 3.27 13.40
C PHE A 12 -15.90 3.25 11.89
N THR A 13 -14.64 3.20 11.46
CA THR A 13 -14.23 3.24 10.05
C THR A 13 -13.74 1.89 9.54
N GLY A 14 -13.43 0.94 10.44
CA GLY A 14 -13.00 -0.39 10.05
C GLY A 14 -12.89 -1.34 11.24
N ALA A 15 -12.78 -2.63 10.94
CA ALA A 15 -12.52 -3.67 11.91
C ALA A 15 -11.64 -4.76 11.30
N ALA A 16 -10.72 -5.30 12.11
CA ALA A 16 -9.82 -6.37 11.69
C ALA A 16 -9.53 -7.32 12.87
N VAL A 17 -8.90 -8.44 12.58
CA VAL A 17 -8.33 -9.33 13.58
C VAL A 17 -6.83 -9.41 13.31
N GLN A 18 -6.02 -9.19 14.35
CA GLN A 18 -4.57 -9.35 14.29
C GLN A 18 -4.05 -9.96 15.59
N LEU A 19 -3.13 -10.92 15.47
CA LEU A 19 -2.54 -11.63 16.61
C LEU A 19 -3.59 -12.18 17.62
N GLY A 20 -4.77 -12.58 17.11
CA GLY A 20 -5.87 -13.11 17.92
C GLY A 20 -6.71 -12.05 18.64
N TYR A 21 -6.42 -10.76 18.45
CA TYR A 21 -7.20 -9.66 18.99
C TYR A 21 -8.12 -9.05 17.96
N VAL A 22 -9.31 -8.65 18.39
CA VAL A 22 -10.23 -7.87 17.55
C VAL A 22 -9.86 -6.40 17.69
N LEU A 23 -9.72 -5.75 16.55
CA LEU A 23 -9.37 -4.35 16.40
C LEU A 23 -10.54 -3.59 15.79
N PHE A 24 -10.90 -2.46 16.36
CA PHE A 24 -11.88 -1.54 15.79
C PHE A 24 -11.21 -0.19 15.58
N PHE A 25 -11.31 0.34 14.38
CA PHE A 25 -10.71 1.60 13.98
C PHE A 25 -11.77 2.71 13.95
N LYS A 26 -11.37 3.87 14.39
CA LYS A 26 -11.94 5.15 14.02
C LYS A 26 -10.87 5.94 13.28
N GLU A 27 -11.18 7.12 12.79
CA GLU A 27 -10.24 7.95 12.05
C GLU A 27 -8.97 8.30 12.86
N ASN A 28 -9.14 8.55 14.16
CA ASN A 28 -8.07 9.07 15.04
C ASN A 28 -7.63 8.10 16.13
N CYS A 29 -8.11 6.87 16.14
CA CYS A 29 -7.72 5.91 17.17
C CYS A 29 -8.02 4.46 16.78
N LEU A 30 -7.32 3.57 17.46
CA LEU A 30 -7.48 2.13 17.42
C LEU A 30 -7.97 1.62 18.78
N HIS A 31 -9.03 0.81 18.74
CA HIS A 31 -9.54 0.08 19.89
C HIS A 31 -9.15 -1.38 19.77
N LYS A 32 -8.42 -1.91 20.74
CA LYS A 32 -8.02 -3.30 20.81
C LYS A 32 -8.80 -4.01 21.93
N VAL A 33 -9.49 -5.09 21.60
CA VAL A 33 -10.28 -5.86 22.55
C VAL A 33 -9.47 -7.02 23.09
N TYR A 34 -9.37 -7.08 24.41
CA TYR A 34 -8.71 -8.15 25.15
C TYR A 34 -9.76 -9.00 25.86
N GLY A 35 -9.40 -10.23 26.14
CA GLY A 35 -10.23 -11.16 26.90
C GLY A 35 -10.67 -12.36 26.07
N SER A 36 -11.03 -13.43 26.77
CA SER A 36 -11.43 -14.72 26.18
C SER A 36 -12.93 -14.99 26.28
N LYS A 37 -13.64 -14.22 27.07
CA LYS A 37 -15.09 -14.36 27.28
C LYS A 37 -15.72 -13.00 27.63
N PRO A 38 -17.03 -12.84 27.40
CA PRO A 38 -17.72 -11.57 27.61
C PRO A 38 -17.51 -10.92 28.97
N SER A 39 -17.40 -11.74 30.02
CA SER A 39 -17.23 -11.24 31.40
C SER A 39 -15.87 -10.63 31.70
N ASN A 40 -14.86 -10.84 30.84
CA ASN A 40 -13.51 -10.30 31.02
C ASN A 40 -13.02 -9.48 29.80
N PHE A 41 -13.91 -9.06 28.91
CA PHE A 41 -13.53 -8.16 27.81
C PHE A 41 -13.10 -6.81 28.36
N GLN A 42 -11.94 -6.38 27.91
CA GLN A 42 -11.39 -5.06 28.16
C GLN A 42 -11.03 -4.41 26.81
N VAL A 43 -11.18 -3.11 26.72
CA VAL A 43 -10.85 -2.35 25.52
C VAL A 43 -9.74 -1.37 25.87
N SER A 44 -8.62 -1.45 25.16
CA SER A 44 -7.61 -0.39 25.17
C SER A 44 -7.82 0.51 23.98
N ILE A 45 -7.50 1.79 24.17
CA ILE A 45 -7.58 2.81 23.13
C ILE A 45 -6.17 3.35 22.91
N THR A 46 -5.73 3.31 21.65
CA THR A 46 -4.47 3.91 21.21
C THR A 46 -4.80 5.09 20.31
N ALA A 47 -4.35 6.28 20.66
CA ALA A 47 -4.42 7.45 19.79
C ALA A 47 -3.41 7.30 18.66
N CYS A 48 -3.89 7.23 17.44
CA CYS A 48 -3.09 7.07 16.22
C CYS A 48 -3.94 7.44 15.01
N GLU A 49 -3.33 7.58 13.85
CA GLU A 49 -4.07 7.60 12.60
C GLU A 49 -4.71 6.23 12.39
N GLY A 50 -6.03 6.17 12.40
CA GLY A 50 -6.78 4.96 12.12
C GLY A 50 -7.19 4.88 10.65
N VAL A 51 -8.20 4.06 10.35
CA VAL A 51 -8.64 3.86 8.96
C VAL A 51 -9.41 5.07 8.46
N GLN A 52 -9.00 5.58 7.30
CA GLN A 52 -9.69 6.67 6.62
C GLN A 52 -11.15 6.29 6.30
N PRO A 53 -12.14 7.18 6.51
CA PRO A 53 -13.51 6.97 6.06
C PRO A 53 -13.57 6.60 4.56
N GLY A 54 -14.33 5.57 4.22
CA GLY A 54 -14.40 5.04 2.84
C GLY A 54 -13.34 3.98 2.51
N SER A 55 -12.28 3.86 3.32
CA SER A 55 -11.15 2.97 3.05
C SER A 55 -11.13 1.70 3.94
N ALA A 56 -12.29 1.27 4.48
CA ALA A 56 -12.39 0.06 5.28
C ALA A 56 -11.87 -1.21 4.57
N LYS A 57 -12.01 -1.28 3.25
CA LYS A 57 -11.52 -2.38 2.42
C LYS A 57 -9.99 -2.38 2.24
N SER A 58 -9.29 -1.37 2.75
CA SER A 58 -7.82 -1.33 2.75
C SER A 58 -7.18 -2.14 3.87
N LEU A 59 -7.97 -2.59 4.86
CA LEU A 59 -7.46 -3.44 5.94
C LEU A 59 -7.01 -4.79 5.38
N CYS A 60 -5.70 -5.02 5.34
CA CYS A 60 -5.09 -6.19 4.72
C CYS A 60 -3.93 -6.73 5.56
N MET A 61 -3.94 -8.03 5.84
CA MET A 61 -2.84 -8.71 6.52
C MET A 61 -1.79 -9.15 5.50
N VAL A 62 -0.54 -8.73 5.69
CA VAL A 62 0.62 -9.29 4.97
C VAL A 62 1.56 -9.89 6.01
N GLY A 63 1.68 -11.21 6.02
CA GLY A 63 2.35 -11.91 7.11
C GLY A 63 1.65 -11.67 8.45
N SER A 64 2.36 -11.14 9.44
CA SER A 64 1.85 -10.78 10.76
C SER A 64 1.48 -9.30 10.90
N THR A 65 1.74 -8.47 9.90
CA THR A 65 1.51 -7.03 9.92
C THR A 65 0.20 -6.68 9.24
N LEU A 66 -0.60 -5.85 9.88
CA LEU A 66 -1.83 -5.29 9.33
C LEU A 66 -1.53 -3.96 8.66
N TYR A 67 -1.85 -3.86 7.38
CA TYR A 67 -1.74 -2.62 6.61
C TYR A 67 -3.12 -2.01 6.40
N TYR A 68 -3.17 -0.68 6.34
CA TYR A 68 -4.41 0.04 6.05
C TYR A 68 -4.15 1.47 5.58
N LYS A 69 -5.12 2.05 4.87
CA LYS A 69 -5.09 3.46 4.46
C LYS A 69 -5.63 4.33 5.59
N ALA A 70 -4.78 5.20 6.12
CA ALA A 70 -5.13 6.30 7.01
C ALA A 70 -5.33 7.60 6.22
N ASP A 71 -5.67 8.71 6.86
CA ASP A 71 -5.91 9.95 6.14
C ASP A 71 -4.66 10.46 5.42
N HIS A 72 -3.51 10.47 6.10
CA HIS A 72 -2.27 11.03 5.56
C HIS A 72 -1.32 9.98 4.94
N GLY A 73 -1.70 8.71 4.86
CA GLY A 73 -0.83 7.71 4.28
C GLY A 73 -1.31 6.27 4.43
N VAL A 74 -0.40 5.35 4.19
CA VAL A 74 -0.59 3.91 4.44
C VAL A 74 0.18 3.54 5.70
N MET A 75 -0.51 2.89 6.62
CA MET A 75 0.03 2.51 7.91
C MET A 75 0.29 1.01 7.97
N ALA A 76 1.35 0.64 8.68
CA ALA A 76 1.67 -0.73 9.08
C ALA A 76 1.51 -0.86 10.60
N TYR A 77 0.78 -1.86 11.05
CA TYR A 77 0.53 -2.15 12.45
C TYR A 77 0.99 -3.57 12.78
N ASP A 78 1.95 -3.71 13.65
CA ASP A 78 2.53 -4.99 14.10
C ASP A 78 1.98 -5.48 15.44
N GLY A 79 1.10 -4.70 16.07
CA GLY A 79 0.53 -4.96 17.40
C GLY A 79 0.92 -3.92 18.45
N SER A 80 1.86 -3.01 18.14
CA SER A 80 2.31 -1.92 19.02
C SER A 80 1.66 -0.58 18.63
N VAL A 81 2.34 0.26 17.88
CA VAL A 81 1.85 1.55 17.37
C VAL A 81 1.95 1.54 15.85
N PRO A 82 0.91 1.98 15.12
CA PRO A 82 0.98 2.05 13.67
C PRO A 82 2.07 3.02 13.20
N GLU A 83 2.81 2.61 12.17
CA GLU A 83 3.85 3.40 11.54
C GLU A 83 3.53 3.66 10.06
N SER A 84 3.84 4.85 9.55
CA SER A 84 3.64 5.17 8.13
C SER A 84 4.70 4.50 7.27
N VAL A 85 4.26 3.83 6.19
CA VAL A 85 5.14 3.18 5.20
C VAL A 85 5.05 3.83 3.82
N SER A 86 4.29 4.91 3.68
CA SER A 86 3.96 5.52 2.38
C SER A 86 4.70 6.81 2.06
N ALA A 87 5.81 7.12 2.74
CA ALA A 87 6.57 8.34 2.48
C ALA A 87 6.99 8.48 1.00
N ALA A 88 7.29 7.37 0.33
CA ALA A 88 7.64 7.34 -1.08
C ALA A 88 6.50 7.74 -2.04
N LEU A 89 5.24 7.71 -1.60
CA LEU A 89 4.10 8.17 -2.40
C LEU A 89 3.96 9.70 -2.41
N GLY A 90 4.80 10.40 -1.67
CA GLY A 90 4.81 11.86 -1.59
C GLY A 90 3.59 12.44 -0.88
N GLY A 91 3.29 13.71 -1.17
CA GLY A 91 2.19 14.47 -0.56
C GLY A 91 0.86 14.36 -1.30
N VAL A 92 0.69 13.38 -2.18
CA VAL A 92 -0.57 13.20 -2.92
C VAL A 92 -1.63 12.60 -1.98
N TYR A 93 -2.80 13.22 -1.95
CA TYR A 93 -3.93 12.73 -1.17
C TYR A 93 -4.66 11.63 -1.94
N TYR A 94 -4.80 10.47 -1.30
CA TYR A 94 -5.57 9.33 -1.83
C TYR A 94 -6.70 8.95 -0.88
N GLN A 95 -7.78 8.41 -1.46
CA GLN A 95 -8.98 7.96 -0.75
C GLN A 95 -9.56 6.68 -1.36
N ASN A 96 -10.65 6.16 -0.75
CA ASN A 96 -11.41 5.00 -1.25
C ASN A 96 -10.55 3.76 -1.50
N ALA A 97 -9.62 3.49 -0.60
CA ALA A 97 -8.64 2.44 -0.77
C ALA A 97 -9.22 1.03 -0.60
N VAL A 98 -8.79 0.13 -1.50
CA VAL A 98 -9.10 -1.29 -1.47
C VAL A 98 -7.79 -2.07 -1.57
N ALA A 99 -7.55 -3.02 -0.65
CA ALA A 99 -6.30 -3.76 -0.58
C ALA A 99 -6.44 -5.28 -0.77
N GLY A 100 -5.36 -5.87 -1.24
CA GLY A 100 -5.15 -7.31 -1.28
C GLY A 100 -3.69 -7.67 -1.09
N THR A 101 -3.39 -8.96 -0.99
CA THR A 101 -2.02 -9.42 -0.78
C THR A 101 -1.71 -10.67 -1.59
N GLU A 102 -0.48 -10.75 -2.08
CA GLU A 102 0.11 -11.94 -2.67
C GLU A 102 1.62 -11.98 -2.44
N ARG A 103 2.15 -13.10 -1.97
CA ARG A 103 3.59 -13.37 -1.87
C ARG A 103 4.39 -12.26 -1.15
N GLY A 104 3.88 -11.76 -0.02
CA GLY A 104 4.56 -10.72 0.74
C GLY A 104 4.40 -9.30 0.18
N ARG A 105 3.57 -9.11 -0.84
CA ARG A 105 3.25 -7.80 -1.42
C ARG A 105 1.87 -7.35 -1.02
N LEU A 106 1.74 -6.07 -0.75
CA LEU A 106 0.46 -5.39 -0.55
C LEU A 106 0.07 -4.71 -1.87
N TYR A 107 -1.07 -5.06 -2.41
CA TYR A 107 -1.71 -4.39 -3.54
C TYR A 107 -2.73 -3.40 -3.00
N LEU A 108 -2.72 -2.17 -3.48
CA LEU A 108 -3.55 -1.10 -2.96
C LEU A 108 -4.08 -0.23 -4.10
N SER A 109 -5.37 -0.38 -4.41
CA SER A 109 -6.07 0.49 -5.37
C SER A 109 -6.63 1.69 -4.62
N MET A 110 -6.25 2.91 -5.01
CA MET A 110 -6.64 4.16 -4.37
C MET A 110 -7.03 5.19 -5.41
N GLN A 111 -7.92 6.10 -5.04
CA GLN A 111 -8.37 7.21 -5.86
C GLN A 111 -7.70 8.51 -5.41
N ASP A 112 -7.17 9.29 -6.35
CA ASP A 112 -6.63 10.62 -6.07
C ASP A 112 -7.71 11.71 -6.03
N ALA A 113 -7.31 12.95 -5.74
CA ALA A 113 -8.23 14.10 -5.69
C ALA A 113 -8.82 14.49 -7.06
N ALA A 114 -8.24 14.02 -8.16
CA ALA A 114 -8.77 14.19 -9.53
C ALA A 114 -9.68 13.03 -9.94
N GLU A 115 -10.11 12.20 -8.98
CA GLU A 115 -10.93 11.01 -9.17
C GLU A 115 -10.27 9.92 -10.04
N SER A 116 -8.98 10.00 -10.29
CA SER A 116 -8.23 8.97 -11.02
C SER A 116 -7.83 7.83 -10.08
N TRP A 117 -7.95 6.61 -10.57
CA TRP A 117 -7.56 5.43 -9.83
C TRP A 117 -6.11 5.05 -10.11
N HIS A 118 -5.46 4.49 -9.11
CA HIS A 118 -4.07 4.03 -9.17
C HIS A 118 -3.95 2.72 -8.40
N LEU A 119 -3.35 1.72 -9.03
CA LEU A 119 -2.96 0.48 -8.37
C LEU A 119 -1.50 0.57 -7.97
N PHE A 120 -1.25 0.56 -6.67
CA PHE A 120 0.08 0.52 -6.09
C PHE A 120 0.40 -0.87 -5.56
N VAL A 121 1.67 -1.21 -5.60
CA VAL A 121 2.22 -2.42 -5.00
C VAL A 121 3.35 -2.02 -4.05
N TYR A 122 3.24 -2.48 -2.83
CA TYR A 122 4.27 -2.34 -1.80
C TYR A 122 4.91 -3.69 -1.53
N ASP A 123 6.19 -3.81 -1.80
CA ASP A 123 6.98 -4.97 -1.44
C ASP A 123 7.43 -4.82 0.02
N THR A 124 6.90 -5.67 0.91
CA THR A 124 7.11 -5.54 2.35
C THR A 124 8.50 -5.97 2.80
N GLU A 125 9.25 -6.70 1.95
CA GLU A 125 10.62 -7.11 2.26
C GLU A 125 11.63 -6.01 1.94
N THR A 126 11.42 -5.32 0.80
CA THR A 126 12.34 -4.27 0.33
C THR A 126 11.92 -2.87 0.75
N GLY A 127 10.66 -2.68 1.14
CA GLY A 127 10.08 -1.36 1.44
C GLY A 127 9.84 -0.50 0.20
N ILE A 128 9.82 -1.10 -0.99
CA ILE A 128 9.69 -0.38 -2.25
C ILE A 128 8.23 -0.31 -2.69
N TRP A 129 7.81 0.89 -3.08
CA TRP A 129 6.53 1.15 -3.72
C TRP A 129 6.67 1.20 -5.24
N CYS A 130 5.76 0.53 -5.94
CA CYS A 130 5.60 0.64 -7.39
C CYS A 130 4.16 1.03 -7.69
N ARG A 131 3.94 1.81 -8.75
CA ARG A 131 2.62 2.00 -9.35
C ARG A 131 2.54 1.11 -10.58
N GLU A 132 1.58 0.19 -10.61
CA GLU A 132 1.43 -0.74 -11.74
C GLU A 132 0.56 -0.14 -12.83
N ASP A 133 -0.68 0.27 -12.49
CA ASP A 133 -1.61 0.81 -13.47
C ASP A 133 -2.66 1.74 -12.84
N ALA A 134 -3.79 1.93 -13.53
CA ALA A 134 -4.93 2.73 -13.10
C ALA A 134 -6.15 1.86 -12.71
N ALA A 135 -5.94 0.61 -12.30
CA ALA A 135 -7.05 -0.29 -11.99
C ALA A 135 -7.86 0.17 -10.79
N HIS A 136 -9.16 0.25 -10.99
CA HIS A 136 -10.14 0.47 -9.93
C HIS A 136 -10.58 -0.88 -9.35
N ALA A 137 -9.94 -1.33 -8.30
CA ALA A 137 -10.34 -2.54 -7.61
C ALA A 137 -11.58 -2.32 -6.75
N ALA A 138 -12.58 -3.18 -6.93
CA ALA A 138 -13.75 -3.25 -6.07
C ALA A 138 -13.52 -4.19 -4.86
N ALA A 139 -12.70 -5.23 -5.07
CA ALA A 139 -12.32 -6.20 -4.04
C ALA A 139 -11.08 -6.99 -4.46
N PHE A 140 -10.41 -7.57 -3.46
CA PHE A 140 -9.39 -8.61 -3.66
C PHE A 140 -9.78 -9.88 -2.92
N ALA A 141 -9.35 -11.03 -3.44
CA ALA A 141 -9.52 -12.32 -2.81
C ALA A 141 -8.32 -13.22 -3.10
N THR A 142 -8.03 -14.14 -2.18
CA THR A 142 -6.98 -15.15 -2.38
C THR A 142 -7.64 -16.52 -2.48
N LEU A 143 -7.31 -17.27 -3.53
CA LEU A 143 -7.76 -18.63 -3.75
C LEU A 143 -6.60 -19.51 -4.15
N ASN A 144 -6.35 -20.59 -3.41
CA ASN A 144 -5.26 -21.54 -3.67
C ASN A 144 -3.88 -20.88 -3.83
N GLY A 145 -3.61 -19.84 -3.00
CA GLY A 145 -2.33 -19.13 -3.01
C GLY A 145 -2.15 -18.12 -4.13
N ASN A 146 -3.15 -17.93 -5.00
CA ASN A 146 -3.15 -16.88 -6.01
C ASN A 146 -4.09 -15.75 -5.58
N ALA A 147 -3.69 -14.51 -5.84
CA ALA A 147 -4.54 -13.36 -5.63
C ALA A 147 -5.31 -12.97 -6.89
N TYR A 148 -6.54 -12.60 -6.66
CA TYR A 148 -7.47 -12.14 -7.69
C TYR A 148 -8.01 -10.76 -7.30
N MET A 149 -8.15 -9.91 -8.28
CA MET A 149 -8.77 -8.60 -8.18
C MET A 149 -10.08 -8.62 -8.97
N LEU A 150 -11.15 -8.17 -8.32
CA LEU A 150 -12.40 -7.82 -8.99
C LEU A 150 -12.34 -6.31 -9.26
N ASP A 151 -12.43 -5.91 -10.52
CA ASP A 151 -12.51 -4.50 -10.87
C ASP A 151 -13.94 -3.93 -10.75
N ALA A 152 -14.07 -2.61 -10.94
CA ALA A 152 -15.35 -1.94 -10.85
C ALA A 152 -16.32 -2.30 -12.00
N ASP A 153 -15.80 -2.82 -13.12
CA ASP A 153 -16.57 -3.26 -14.28
C ASP A 153 -17.06 -4.71 -14.13
N GLY A 154 -16.67 -5.39 -13.06
CA GLY A 154 -17.07 -6.76 -12.75
C GLY A 154 -16.17 -7.82 -13.37
N CYS A 155 -15.02 -7.46 -13.91
CA CYS A 155 -14.03 -8.40 -14.40
C CYS A 155 -13.13 -8.92 -13.28
N VAL A 156 -12.75 -10.18 -13.35
CA VAL A 156 -11.84 -10.81 -12.41
C VAL A 156 -10.46 -10.99 -13.06
N TRP A 157 -9.46 -10.41 -12.41
CA TRP A 157 -8.06 -10.45 -12.84
C TRP A 157 -7.25 -11.30 -11.88
N LYS A 158 -6.38 -12.15 -12.39
CA LYS A 158 -5.36 -12.83 -11.60
C LYS A 158 -4.11 -11.96 -11.57
N LEU A 159 -3.63 -11.62 -10.39
CA LEU A 159 -2.54 -10.63 -10.23
C LEU A 159 -1.19 -11.15 -10.73
N THR A 160 -0.88 -12.43 -10.52
CA THR A 160 0.35 -13.02 -11.01
C THR A 160 0.02 -14.16 -11.96
N PRO A 161 0.38 -14.08 -13.25
CA PRO A 161 0.17 -15.17 -14.21
C PRO A 161 1.00 -16.39 -13.81
N ALA A 162 0.52 -17.58 -14.12
CA ALA A 162 1.34 -18.79 -14.02
C ALA A 162 2.35 -18.84 -15.18
N GLU A 163 3.40 -19.65 -15.01
CA GLU A 163 4.37 -19.88 -16.09
C GLU A 163 3.66 -20.39 -17.35
N GLY A 164 3.86 -19.69 -18.46
CA GLY A 164 3.24 -20.02 -19.75
C GLY A 164 1.81 -19.49 -19.95
N GLU A 165 1.20 -18.82 -18.96
CA GLU A 165 -0.05 -18.10 -19.18
C GLU A 165 0.19 -16.82 -20.00
N ALA A 166 -0.81 -16.41 -20.79
CA ALA A 166 -0.75 -15.17 -21.53
C ALA A 166 -0.67 -13.99 -20.55
N THR A 167 0.31 -13.12 -20.73
CA THR A 167 0.46 -11.88 -19.99
C THR A 167 -0.16 -10.73 -20.79
N GLU A 168 -0.28 -9.60 -20.15
CA GLU A 168 -0.62 -8.35 -20.81
C GLU A 168 0.37 -8.02 -21.94
N GLY A 169 -0.05 -7.15 -22.84
CA GLY A 169 0.81 -6.66 -23.92
C GLY A 169 2.02 -5.84 -23.41
N PRO A 170 2.77 -5.19 -24.32
CA PRO A 170 3.95 -4.42 -23.93
C PRO A 170 3.60 -3.31 -22.92
N VAL A 171 4.21 -3.35 -21.76
CA VAL A 171 4.03 -2.37 -20.67
C VAL A 171 5.14 -1.32 -20.72
N ARG A 172 4.77 -0.04 -20.62
CA ARG A 172 5.73 1.04 -20.36
C ARG A 172 6.00 1.08 -18.87
N TRP A 173 7.26 1.07 -18.51
CA TRP A 173 7.69 1.25 -17.13
C TRP A 173 8.69 2.40 -17.01
N MET A 174 8.74 3.00 -15.86
CA MET A 174 9.69 4.04 -15.51
C MET A 174 10.18 3.77 -14.07
N ALA A 175 11.46 3.93 -13.86
CA ALA A 175 12.04 3.97 -12.53
C ALA A 175 12.81 5.27 -12.39
N GLU A 176 12.49 6.06 -11.38
CA GLU A 176 13.17 7.28 -11.02
C GLU A 176 13.83 7.05 -9.66
N THR A 177 15.13 7.31 -9.58
CA THR A 177 15.85 7.28 -8.31
C THR A 177 15.78 8.65 -7.66
N GLY A 178 15.84 8.71 -6.35
CA GLY A 178 16.13 9.98 -5.68
C GLY A 178 17.50 10.51 -6.07
N MET A 179 17.82 11.72 -5.58
CA MET A 179 19.13 12.34 -5.78
C MET A 179 20.22 11.38 -5.31
N LEU A 180 21.15 11.09 -6.17
CA LEU A 180 22.34 10.34 -5.83
C LEU A 180 23.28 11.30 -5.08
N ASP A 181 23.65 10.95 -3.85
CA ASP A 181 24.54 11.74 -3.01
C ASP A 181 23.95 13.04 -2.39
N PRO A 182 22.79 12.99 -1.73
CA PRO A 182 22.08 14.18 -1.25
C PRO A 182 22.78 14.89 -0.08
N TYR A 183 23.84 14.32 0.50
CA TYR A 183 24.49 14.81 1.73
C TYR A 183 25.84 15.48 1.50
N VAL A 184 26.26 15.62 0.26
CA VAL A 184 27.55 16.21 -0.06
C VAL A 184 27.33 17.63 -0.60
N LEU A 185 27.89 18.61 0.13
CA LEU A 185 27.75 20.03 -0.18
C LEU A 185 28.69 20.52 -1.31
N ASP A 186 29.68 19.71 -1.69
CA ASP A 186 30.63 20.05 -2.74
C ASP A 186 30.17 19.54 -4.11
N ALA A 187 30.59 20.24 -5.16
CA ALA A 187 30.33 19.83 -6.54
C ALA A 187 30.93 18.44 -6.84
N HIS A 188 30.08 17.50 -7.23
CA HIS A 188 30.47 16.15 -7.62
C HIS A 188 30.49 15.98 -9.12
N TYR A 189 31.46 15.24 -9.61
CA TYR A 189 31.56 14.87 -10.99
C TYR A 189 31.32 13.38 -11.18
N THR A 190 30.18 13.01 -11.75
CA THR A 190 29.87 11.62 -12.11
C THR A 190 30.35 11.35 -13.52
N ASN A 191 31.39 10.53 -13.67
CA ASN A 191 31.96 10.19 -14.97
C ASN A 191 31.52 8.82 -15.51
N ARG A 192 30.76 8.06 -14.74
CA ARG A 192 30.31 6.72 -15.14
C ARG A 192 29.02 6.34 -14.44
N LEU A 193 28.01 5.94 -15.23
CA LEU A 193 26.81 5.25 -14.77
C LEU A 193 26.82 3.83 -15.34
N GLN A 194 26.62 2.83 -14.50
CA GLN A 194 26.50 1.44 -14.90
C GLN A 194 25.15 0.89 -14.51
N ILE A 195 24.34 0.53 -15.51
CA ILE A 195 23.00 -0.07 -15.33
C ILE A 195 23.06 -1.50 -15.84
N ARG A 196 22.57 -2.46 -15.04
CA ARG A 196 22.42 -3.84 -15.46
C ARG A 196 20.94 -4.15 -15.54
N LEU A 197 20.48 -4.54 -16.71
CA LEU A 197 19.09 -4.82 -17.01
C LEU A 197 18.98 -6.18 -17.71
N TRP A 198 17.87 -6.87 -17.44
CA TRP A 198 17.41 -7.98 -18.24
C TRP A 198 16.20 -7.49 -19.03
N LEU A 199 16.33 -7.41 -20.33
CA LEU A 199 15.28 -6.92 -21.21
C LEU A 199 14.90 -8.02 -22.20
N PRO A 200 13.59 -8.32 -22.38
CA PRO A 200 13.12 -9.17 -23.46
C PRO A 200 13.50 -8.63 -24.84
N GLU A 201 13.58 -9.50 -25.84
CA GLU A 201 13.83 -9.10 -27.22
C GLU A 201 12.79 -8.09 -27.73
N GLY A 202 13.25 -7.04 -28.41
CA GLY A 202 12.40 -5.97 -28.91
C GLY A 202 12.10 -4.85 -27.89
N SER A 203 12.55 -4.97 -26.64
CA SER A 203 12.40 -3.91 -25.63
C SER A 203 13.24 -2.68 -25.99
N ARG A 204 12.74 -1.49 -25.62
CA ARG A 204 13.46 -0.22 -25.75
C ARG A 204 13.72 0.35 -24.35
N PHE A 205 14.93 0.84 -24.14
CA PHE A 205 15.33 1.45 -22.90
C PHE A 205 15.92 2.85 -23.18
N ALA A 206 15.57 3.82 -22.37
CA ALA A 206 16.14 5.16 -22.39
C ALA A 206 16.52 5.57 -20.97
N VAL A 207 17.65 6.24 -20.84
CA VAL A 207 18.11 6.82 -19.56
C VAL A 207 18.03 8.33 -19.68
N TRP A 208 17.48 8.93 -18.63
CA TRP A 208 17.41 10.37 -18.47
C TRP A 208 18.15 10.72 -17.19
N ALA A 209 18.93 11.75 -17.20
CA ALA A 209 19.62 12.26 -16.02
C ALA A 209 19.26 13.73 -15.81
N GLN A 210 19.06 14.09 -14.56
CA GLN A 210 18.91 15.47 -14.14
C GLN A 210 20.10 15.82 -13.26
N TYR A 211 20.73 16.93 -13.53
CA TYR A 211 21.84 17.46 -12.74
C TYR A 211 21.33 18.68 -11.98
N ASP A 212 21.54 18.67 -10.69
CA ASP A 212 20.98 19.67 -9.78
C ASP A 212 19.47 19.82 -10.03
N ASP A 213 18.92 20.99 -10.06
CA ASP A 213 17.52 21.27 -10.37
C ASP A 213 17.28 21.65 -11.85
N GLY A 214 18.19 21.23 -12.75
CA GLY A 214 18.10 21.52 -14.19
C GLY A 214 17.09 20.64 -14.91
N ASP A 215 17.06 20.76 -16.25
CA ASP A 215 16.19 19.95 -17.09
C ASP A 215 16.70 18.51 -17.25
N TRP A 216 15.76 17.57 -17.45
CA TRP A 216 16.06 16.18 -17.75
C TRP A 216 16.77 16.04 -19.11
N GLN A 217 17.92 15.41 -19.11
CA GLN A 217 18.76 15.16 -20.28
C GLN A 217 18.76 13.66 -20.61
N ARG A 218 18.69 13.31 -21.91
CA ARG A 218 18.69 11.93 -22.39
C ARG A 218 20.09 11.48 -22.77
#